data_3c58e80431f18d019f2c18ebf9c2e0eb
#
_entry.id   3c58e80431f18d019f2c18ebf9c2e0eb
#
_cell.length_a   1.000
_cell.length_b   1.000
_cell.length_c   1.000
_cell.angle_alpha   90.00
_cell.angle_beta   90.00
_cell.angle_gamma   90.00
#
_symmetry.space_group_name_H-M   'P 1'
#
loop_
_entity.id
_entity.type
_entity.pdbx_description
1 polymer ?
#
loop_
_entity_poly.entity_id
_entity_poly.type
_entity_poly.pdbx_seq_one_letter_code
_entity_poly.pdbx_strand_id
1 'polypeptide(L)'
;MKKVIKVCGLSSLLCLCVLGIWAAKPFPKDPVERAEALERYKQGLGLYAKGQKLQSDGKFDEANATYGQAMALFQDGPKPDMANCYNRLGNAHLEKTPEKALWYYSEALSIRRKDHGEEHEAVAASHNNAGTACMKMKEYDQAIAHFESSMKIFQRVTSARDKRQVGASHNRLGNAHAAKDEHGEAKRHHEKALEIFLKVFGPKHPNIARAKRDLGYAMIRNKEKTQGLVLLMEAKDIFIATEGAQYVETLELIQNIKKLR
;
A
#
# COMPACT_ATOMS: atom_id res chain seq x y z
N MET A 1 -9.02 -53.02 14.70
CA MET A 1 -8.59 -51.98 15.71
C MET A 1 -8.62 -50.65 15.03
N LYS A 2 -9.60 -49.81 15.36
CA LYS A 2 -9.86 -48.51 14.78
C LYS A 2 -8.86 -47.48 15.35
N LYS A 3 -7.97 -46.93 14.55
CA LYS A 3 -7.22 -45.72 14.93
C LYS A 3 -8.11 -44.51 14.70
N VAL A 4 -8.61 -43.95 15.79
CA VAL A 4 -9.28 -42.66 15.82
C VAL A 4 -8.20 -41.60 15.58
N ILE A 5 -8.12 -41.06 14.36
CA ILE A 5 -7.35 -39.87 14.07
C ILE A 5 -8.12 -38.70 14.68
N LYS A 6 -7.52 -38.07 15.69
CA LYS A 6 -8.04 -36.85 16.30
C LYS A 6 -8.13 -35.76 15.23
N VAL A 7 -9.33 -35.45 14.78
CA VAL A 7 -9.69 -34.34 13.91
C VAL A 7 -9.83 -33.09 14.79
N CYS A 8 -8.73 -32.49 15.20
CA CYS A 8 -8.70 -31.15 15.79
C CYS A 8 -7.81 -30.26 14.91
N GLY A 9 -8.41 -29.60 13.93
CA GLY A 9 -7.73 -28.66 13.02
C GLY A 9 -8.40 -28.51 11.66
N LEU A 10 -9.38 -29.34 11.33
CA LEU A 10 -10.04 -29.33 10.01
C LEU A 10 -11.18 -28.31 9.89
N SER A 11 -11.69 -27.74 10.98
CA SER A 11 -12.87 -26.87 10.95
C SER A 11 -12.62 -25.50 10.29
N SER A 12 -11.44 -24.91 10.46
CA SER A 12 -11.13 -23.62 9.85
C SER A 12 -10.79 -23.73 8.35
N LEU A 13 -10.21 -24.86 7.92
CA LEU A 13 -9.85 -25.09 6.51
C LEU A 13 -11.03 -25.61 5.67
N LEU A 14 -11.94 -26.38 6.27
CA LEU A 14 -13.23 -26.71 5.64
C LEU A 14 -14.08 -25.44 5.42
N CYS A 15 -13.98 -24.45 6.31
CA CYS A 15 -14.64 -23.16 6.15
C CYS A 15 -14.09 -22.36 4.95
N LEU A 16 -12.79 -22.44 4.68
CA LEU A 16 -12.15 -21.78 3.51
C LEU A 16 -12.58 -22.43 2.19
N CYS A 17 -12.80 -23.74 2.16
CA CYS A 17 -13.35 -24.46 0.98
C CYS A 17 -14.81 -24.12 0.71
N VAL A 18 -15.62 -23.86 1.75
CA VAL A 18 -17.04 -23.49 1.64
C VAL A 18 -17.22 -22.04 1.20
N LEU A 19 -16.24 -21.17 1.44
CA LEU A 19 -16.29 -19.75 1.10
C LEU A 19 -15.79 -19.42 -0.34
N GLY A 20 -15.52 -20.42 -1.19
CA GLY A 20 -15.14 -20.19 -2.58
C GLY A 20 -13.75 -19.57 -2.79
N ILE A 21 -12.88 -19.56 -1.77
CA ILE A 21 -11.56 -18.93 -1.78
C ILE A 21 -10.53 -19.73 -2.62
N TRP A 22 -10.89 -20.95 -3.03
CA TRP A 22 -10.03 -21.85 -3.82
C TRP A 22 -10.41 -21.80 -5.32
N ALA A 23 -10.21 -20.68 -5.99
CA ALA A 23 -10.88 -20.38 -7.25
C ALA A 23 -10.00 -20.42 -8.52
N ALA A 24 -8.95 -21.24 -8.62
CA ALA A 24 -8.17 -21.32 -9.86
C ALA A 24 -7.93 -22.71 -10.44
N LYS A 25 -7.90 -23.75 -9.60
CA LYS A 25 -8.04 -25.15 -10.00
C LYS A 25 -9.05 -25.80 -9.02
N PRO A 26 -9.94 -26.70 -9.47
CA PRO A 26 -10.77 -27.42 -8.54
C PRO A 26 -9.87 -28.14 -7.54
N PHE A 27 -10.23 -28.07 -6.26
CA PHE A 27 -9.50 -28.75 -5.19
C PHE A 27 -9.33 -30.23 -5.60
N PRO A 28 -8.15 -30.84 -5.45
CA PRO A 28 -7.94 -32.22 -5.86
C PRO A 28 -9.03 -33.13 -5.28
N LYS A 29 -9.64 -33.95 -6.13
CA LYS A 29 -10.69 -34.90 -5.67
C LYS A 29 -10.09 -36.04 -4.87
N ASP A 30 -8.87 -36.42 -5.21
CA ASP A 30 -8.10 -37.44 -4.51
C ASP A 30 -7.71 -36.99 -3.11
N PRO A 31 -7.99 -37.75 -2.05
CA PRO A 31 -7.64 -37.37 -0.68
C PRO A 31 -6.14 -37.23 -0.42
N VAL A 32 -5.30 -37.97 -1.13
CA VAL A 32 -3.85 -37.92 -0.97
C VAL A 32 -3.29 -36.65 -1.63
N GLU A 33 -3.67 -36.40 -2.88
CA GLU A 33 -3.28 -35.17 -3.58
C GLU A 33 -3.74 -33.91 -2.82
N ARG A 34 -4.94 -34.01 -2.22
CA ARG A 34 -5.48 -32.93 -1.38
C ARG A 34 -4.63 -32.70 -0.14
N ALA A 35 -4.19 -33.74 0.53
CA ALA A 35 -3.35 -33.63 1.72
C ALA A 35 -1.97 -33.02 1.38
N GLU A 36 -1.39 -33.43 0.25
CA GLU A 36 -0.12 -32.89 -0.25
C GLU A 36 -0.23 -31.41 -0.65
N ALA A 37 -1.31 -31.03 -1.35
CA ALA A 37 -1.56 -29.64 -1.73
C ALA A 37 -1.72 -28.74 -0.48
N LEU A 38 -2.40 -29.25 0.54
CA LEU A 38 -2.58 -28.56 1.81
C LEU A 38 -1.24 -28.39 2.56
N GLU A 39 -0.41 -29.41 2.54
CA GLU A 39 0.89 -29.34 3.20
C GLU A 39 1.84 -28.36 2.49
N ARG A 40 1.88 -28.36 1.15
CA ARG A 40 2.60 -27.37 0.35
C ARG A 40 2.12 -25.95 0.66
N TYR A 41 0.83 -25.75 0.76
CA TYR A 41 0.26 -24.44 1.11
C TYR A 41 0.68 -23.97 2.50
N LYS A 42 0.64 -24.86 3.52
CA LYS A 42 1.12 -24.52 4.88
C LYS A 42 2.60 -24.15 4.90
N GLN A 43 3.43 -24.88 4.15
CA GLN A 43 4.85 -24.54 4.00
C GLN A 43 5.02 -23.17 3.35
N GLY A 44 4.22 -22.84 2.33
CA GLY A 44 4.19 -21.53 1.70
C GLY A 44 3.87 -20.41 2.69
N LEU A 45 2.86 -20.60 3.55
CA LEU A 45 2.51 -19.65 4.61
C LEU A 45 3.66 -19.47 5.63
N GLY A 46 4.34 -20.56 5.99
CA GLY A 46 5.51 -20.51 6.87
C GLY A 46 6.65 -19.70 6.26
N LEU A 47 6.95 -19.91 4.97
CA LEU A 47 7.96 -19.13 4.26
C LEU A 47 7.54 -17.67 4.10
N TYR A 48 6.27 -17.38 3.83
CA TYR A 48 5.79 -15.99 3.78
C TYR A 48 5.99 -15.27 5.11
N ALA A 49 5.63 -15.90 6.23
CA ALA A 49 5.85 -15.35 7.57
C ALA A 49 7.35 -15.14 7.88
N LYS A 50 8.21 -16.10 7.48
CA LYS A 50 9.67 -15.96 7.58
C LYS A 50 10.19 -14.77 6.75
N GLY A 51 9.69 -14.60 5.53
CA GLY A 51 10.03 -13.45 4.69
C GLY A 51 9.66 -12.11 5.34
N GLN A 52 8.49 -12.02 5.98
CA GLN A 52 8.07 -10.83 6.73
C GLN A 52 9.03 -10.52 7.89
N LYS A 53 9.44 -11.54 8.64
CA LYS A 53 10.41 -11.38 9.73
C LYS A 53 11.77 -10.92 9.20
N LEU A 54 12.29 -11.54 8.15
CA LEU A 54 13.54 -11.13 7.52
C LEU A 54 13.50 -9.67 7.04
N GLN A 55 12.37 -9.25 6.48
CA GLN A 55 12.15 -7.87 6.05
C GLN A 55 12.16 -6.90 7.25
N SER A 56 11.54 -7.26 8.39
CA SER A 56 11.57 -6.45 9.61
C SER A 56 12.99 -6.37 10.22
N ASP A 57 13.78 -7.42 10.06
CA ASP A 57 15.17 -7.49 10.51
C ASP A 57 16.16 -6.79 9.55
N GLY A 58 15.66 -6.14 8.49
CA GLY A 58 16.47 -5.44 7.48
C GLY A 58 17.18 -6.35 6.46
N LYS A 59 16.92 -7.65 6.48
CA LYS A 59 17.52 -8.66 5.59
C LYS A 59 16.73 -8.78 4.28
N PHE A 60 16.73 -7.72 3.48
CA PHE A 60 15.85 -7.59 2.31
C PHE A 60 16.10 -8.65 1.22
N ASP A 61 17.35 -9.00 0.93
CA ASP A 61 17.66 -9.98 -0.10
C ASP A 61 17.22 -11.39 0.30
N GLU A 62 17.43 -11.79 1.56
CA GLU A 62 16.94 -13.05 2.09
C GLU A 62 15.40 -13.09 2.13
N ALA A 63 14.76 -11.97 2.49
CA ALA A 63 13.30 -11.85 2.47
C ALA A 63 12.75 -12.06 1.06
N ASN A 64 13.37 -11.46 0.04
CA ASN A 64 12.96 -11.60 -1.36
C ASN A 64 13.08 -13.03 -1.87
N ALA A 65 14.19 -13.69 -1.60
CA ALA A 65 14.38 -15.10 -1.94
C ALA A 65 13.30 -15.97 -1.26
N THR A 66 13.01 -15.68 0.01
CA THR A 66 12.00 -16.42 0.78
C THR A 66 10.57 -16.17 0.27
N TYR A 67 10.22 -14.95 -0.15
CA TYR A 67 8.93 -14.69 -0.81
C TYR A 67 8.81 -15.39 -2.17
N GLY A 68 9.88 -15.46 -2.95
CA GLY A 68 9.94 -16.26 -4.19
C GLY A 68 9.66 -17.74 -3.96
N GLN A 69 10.25 -18.33 -2.91
CA GLN A 69 9.98 -19.72 -2.51
C GLN A 69 8.52 -19.92 -2.06
N ALA A 70 7.98 -19.00 -1.25
CA ALA A 70 6.58 -19.05 -0.83
C ALA A 70 5.62 -19.01 -2.04
N MET A 71 5.90 -18.12 -3.00
CA MET A 71 5.11 -17.96 -4.22
C MET A 71 5.07 -19.25 -5.06
N ALA A 72 6.19 -19.96 -5.18
CA ALA A 72 6.24 -21.24 -5.88
C ALA A 72 5.32 -22.29 -5.25
N LEU A 73 5.16 -22.29 -3.91
CA LEU A 73 4.29 -23.20 -3.20
C LEU A 73 2.80 -22.78 -3.27
N PHE A 74 2.50 -21.52 -3.58
CA PHE A 74 1.13 -21.03 -3.73
C PHE A 74 0.54 -21.22 -5.13
N GLN A 75 1.27 -21.77 -6.10
CA GLN A 75 0.80 -21.92 -7.49
C GLN A 75 -0.52 -22.70 -7.58
N ASP A 76 -0.70 -23.71 -6.74
CA ASP A 76 -1.89 -24.53 -6.68
C ASP A 76 -2.83 -24.18 -5.51
N GLY A 77 -2.54 -23.08 -4.78
CA GLY A 77 -3.25 -22.62 -3.60
C GLY A 77 -4.11 -21.37 -3.81
N PRO A 78 -4.63 -20.79 -2.73
CA PRO A 78 -5.39 -19.55 -2.75
C PRO A 78 -4.61 -18.40 -3.38
N LYS A 79 -5.20 -17.75 -4.37
CA LYS A 79 -4.58 -16.67 -5.14
C LYS A 79 -4.27 -15.40 -4.32
N PRO A 80 -5.04 -15.03 -3.26
CA PRO A 80 -4.73 -13.87 -2.44
C PRO A 80 -3.32 -13.89 -1.83
N ASP A 81 -2.81 -15.05 -1.41
CA ASP A 81 -1.48 -15.17 -0.83
C ASP A 81 -0.38 -14.97 -1.89
N MET A 82 -0.60 -15.47 -3.11
CA MET A 82 0.27 -15.19 -4.24
C MET A 82 0.30 -13.68 -4.55
N ALA A 83 -0.84 -13.00 -4.56
CA ALA A 83 -0.90 -11.54 -4.75
C ALA A 83 -0.15 -10.78 -3.65
N ASN A 84 -0.19 -11.26 -2.41
CA ASN A 84 0.58 -10.69 -1.32
C ASN A 84 2.09 -10.88 -1.50
N CYS A 85 2.53 -12.05 -1.97
CA CYS A 85 3.95 -12.28 -2.32
C CYS A 85 4.42 -11.33 -3.42
N TYR A 86 3.65 -11.20 -4.50
CA TYR A 86 3.95 -10.25 -5.57
C TYR A 86 4.06 -8.81 -5.05
N ASN A 87 3.17 -8.42 -4.17
CA ASN A 87 3.19 -7.09 -3.57
C ASN A 87 4.46 -6.85 -2.72
N ARG A 88 4.92 -7.87 -1.96
CA ARG A 88 6.16 -7.79 -1.18
C ARG A 88 7.39 -7.71 -2.07
N LEU A 89 7.44 -8.51 -3.13
CA LEU A 89 8.51 -8.45 -4.13
C LEU A 89 8.54 -7.07 -4.82
N GLY A 90 7.37 -6.53 -5.18
CA GLY A 90 7.28 -5.17 -5.70
C GLY A 90 7.87 -4.13 -4.76
N ASN A 91 7.52 -4.18 -3.47
CA ASN A 91 8.07 -3.27 -2.46
C ASN A 91 9.60 -3.34 -2.36
N ALA A 92 10.17 -4.56 -2.46
CA ALA A 92 11.60 -4.77 -2.39
C ALA A 92 12.37 -4.22 -3.60
N HIS A 93 11.72 -4.23 -4.77
CA HIS A 93 12.31 -3.73 -6.00
C HIS A 93 12.08 -2.23 -6.24
N LEU A 94 11.18 -1.59 -5.48
CA LEU A 94 10.68 -0.24 -5.74
C LEU A 94 11.80 0.83 -5.83
N GLU A 95 12.82 0.76 -4.98
CA GLU A 95 13.88 1.77 -4.94
C GLU A 95 14.98 1.50 -5.97
N LYS A 96 15.30 0.24 -6.27
CA LYS A 96 16.43 -0.14 -7.13
C LYS A 96 16.02 -0.43 -8.58
N THR A 97 14.86 -1.01 -8.79
CA THR A 97 14.35 -1.45 -10.09
C THR A 97 12.84 -1.25 -10.17
N PRO A 98 12.37 0.01 -10.26
CA PRO A 98 10.94 0.33 -10.21
C PRO A 98 10.13 -0.30 -11.36
N GLU A 99 10.76 -0.61 -12.51
CA GLU A 99 10.13 -1.34 -13.62
C GLU A 99 9.73 -2.76 -13.20
N LYS A 100 10.63 -3.46 -12.46
CA LYS A 100 10.31 -4.78 -11.89
C LYS A 100 9.23 -4.66 -10.81
N ALA A 101 9.28 -3.61 -10.00
CA ALA A 101 8.25 -3.34 -9.00
C ALA A 101 6.89 -3.17 -9.66
N LEU A 102 6.79 -2.39 -10.74
CA LEU A 102 5.56 -2.20 -11.50
C LEU A 102 5.03 -3.52 -12.04
N TRP A 103 5.91 -4.38 -12.59
CA TRP A 103 5.52 -5.70 -13.06
C TRP A 103 4.91 -6.54 -11.92
N TYR A 104 5.56 -6.61 -10.76
CA TYR A 104 5.06 -7.35 -9.61
C TYR A 104 3.72 -6.81 -9.11
N TYR A 105 3.54 -5.48 -9.04
CA TYR A 105 2.28 -4.87 -8.64
C TYR A 105 1.16 -5.13 -9.64
N SER A 106 1.48 -5.20 -10.95
CA SER A 106 0.53 -5.52 -12.01
C SER A 106 0.04 -6.96 -11.91
N GLU A 107 0.92 -7.92 -11.60
CA GLU A 107 0.54 -9.29 -11.33
C GLU A 107 -0.38 -9.40 -10.10
N ALA A 108 -0.02 -8.72 -9.00
CA ALA A 108 -0.87 -8.66 -7.80
C ALA A 108 -2.24 -8.05 -8.11
N LEU A 109 -2.29 -6.99 -8.92
CA LEU A 109 -3.52 -6.34 -9.36
C LEU A 109 -4.39 -7.29 -10.19
N SER A 110 -3.80 -7.99 -11.16
CA SER A 110 -4.51 -8.97 -12.00
C SER A 110 -5.18 -10.07 -11.18
N ILE A 111 -4.44 -10.63 -10.21
CA ILE A 111 -4.98 -11.65 -9.30
C ILE A 111 -6.13 -11.08 -8.48
N ARG A 112 -5.94 -9.92 -7.84
CA ARG A 112 -6.95 -9.31 -6.97
C ARG A 112 -8.23 -8.94 -7.71
N ARG A 113 -8.12 -8.47 -8.97
CA ARG A 113 -9.28 -8.24 -9.85
C ARG A 113 -10.09 -9.50 -10.11
N LYS A 114 -9.41 -10.61 -10.39
CA LYS A 114 -10.09 -11.90 -10.62
C LYS A 114 -10.77 -12.44 -9.37
N ASP A 115 -10.14 -12.26 -8.19
CA ASP A 115 -10.64 -12.84 -6.95
C ASP A 115 -11.76 -12.00 -6.30
N HIS A 116 -11.66 -10.67 -6.38
CA HIS A 116 -12.53 -9.75 -5.63
C HIS A 116 -13.40 -8.87 -6.51
N GLY A 117 -13.13 -8.82 -7.84
CA GLY A 117 -13.76 -7.85 -8.73
C GLY A 117 -13.07 -6.48 -8.71
N GLU A 118 -13.47 -5.62 -9.64
CA GLU A 118 -12.84 -4.30 -9.87
C GLU A 118 -13.04 -3.33 -8.67
N GLU A 119 -14.13 -3.47 -7.94
CA GLU A 119 -14.54 -2.52 -6.89
C GLU A 119 -14.20 -3.03 -5.47
N HIS A 120 -12.98 -3.50 -5.29
CA HIS A 120 -12.52 -4.01 -4.00
C HIS A 120 -11.31 -3.21 -3.48
N GLU A 121 -11.23 -3.01 -2.16
CA GLU A 121 -10.14 -2.24 -1.53
C GLU A 121 -8.74 -2.79 -1.86
N ALA A 122 -8.60 -4.10 -2.02
CA ALA A 122 -7.33 -4.72 -2.39
C ALA A 122 -6.89 -4.34 -3.81
N VAL A 123 -7.84 -4.16 -4.73
CA VAL A 123 -7.59 -3.67 -6.10
C VAL A 123 -7.14 -2.21 -6.05
N ALA A 124 -7.82 -1.37 -5.26
CA ALA A 124 -7.41 0.01 -5.05
C ALA A 124 -5.99 0.13 -4.46
N ALA A 125 -5.66 -0.72 -3.49
CA ALA A 125 -4.31 -0.77 -2.92
C ALA A 125 -3.24 -1.16 -3.96
N SER A 126 -3.54 -2.12 -4.85
CA SER A 126 -2.62 -2.50 -5.94
C SER A 126 -2.41 -1.37 -6.94
N HIS A 127 -3.47 -0.61 -7.28
CA HIS A 127 -3.35 0.59 -8.09
C HIS A 127 -2.44 1.64 -7.41
N ASN A 128 -2.59 1.89 -6.12
CA ASN A 128 -1.70 2.81 -5.40
C ASN A 128 -0.23 2.39 -5.49
N ASN A 129 0.05 1.09 -5.38
CA ASN A 129 1.42 0.58 -5.46
C ASN A 129 1.99 0.71 -6.88
N ALA A 130 1.20 0.38 -7.91
CA ALA A 130 1.59 0.57 -9.30
C ALA A 130 1.87 2.06 -9.61
N GLY A 131 0.97 2.96 -9.17
CA GLY A 131 1.18 4.40 -9.30
C GLY A 131 2.46 4.89 -8.59
N THR A 132 2.80 4.31 -7.43
CA THR A 132 4.05 4.64 -6.74
C THR A 132 5.28 4.21 -7.54
N ALA A 133 5.25 3.04 -8.20
CA ALA A 133 6.32 2.61 -9.10
C ALA A 133 6.45 3.55 -10.30
N CYS A 134 5.34 3.94 -10.93
CA CYS A 134 5.33 4.93 -12.01
C CYS A 134 5.93 6.29 -11.57
N MET A 135 5.64 6.74 -10.34
CA MET A 135 6.28 7.94 -9.76
C MET A 135 7.81 7.83 -9.68
N LYS A 136 8.34 6.66 -9.28
CA LYS A 136 9.79 6.40 -9.22
C LYS A 136 10.42 6.39 -10.62
N MET A 137 9.68 5.95 -11.63
CA MET A 137 10.07 5.98 -13.04
C MET A 137 9.89 7.35 -13.70
N LYS A 138 9.31 8.32 -12.98
CA LYS A 138 8.91 9.64 -13.50
C LYS A 138 7.83 9.58 -14.59
N GLU A 139 7.09 8.49 -14.66
CA GLU A 139 5.95 8.31 -15.54
C GLU A 139 4.67 8.86 -14.88
N TYR A 140 4.65 10.19 -14.73
CA TYR A 140 3.65 10.86 -13.89
C TYR A 140 2.21 10.70 -14.39
N ASP A 141 1.98 10.65 -15.71
CA ASP A 141 0.65 10.46 -16.27
C ASP A 141 0.08 9.07 -15.94
N GLN A 142 0.93 8.04 -16.01
CA GLN A 142 0.54 6.68 -15.61
C GLN A 142 0.30 6.62 -14.10
N ALA A 143 1.13 7.29 -13.30
CA ALA A 143 0.94 7.38 -11.85
C ALA A 143 -0.41 8.01 -11.50
N ILE A 144 -0.76 9.13 -12.14
CA ILE A 144 -2.05 9.82 -11.98
C ILE A 144 -3.20 8.88 -12.31
N ALA A 145 -3.18 8.20 -13.47
CA ALA A 145 -4.23 7.26 -13.87
C ALA A 145 -4.43 6.14 -12.84
N HIS A 146 -3.35 5.60 -12.28
CA HIS A 146 -3.40 4.60 -11.23
C HIS A 146 -3.99 5.17 -9.92
N PHE A 147 -3.55 6.35 -9.48
CA PHE A 147 -4.07 6.98 -8.26
C PHE A 147 -5.54 7.37 -8.38
N GLU A 148 -5.99 7.82 -9.56
CA GLU A 148 -7.40 8.09 -9.84
C GLU A 148 -8.25 6.82 -9.78
N SER A 149 -7.77 5.71 -10.38
CA SER A 149 -8.44 4.42 -10.30
C SER A 149 -8.60 3.97 -8.84
N SER A 150 -7.53 4.07 -8.06
CA SER A 150 -7.57 3.78 -6.62
C SER A 150 -8.58 4.66 -5.88
N MET A 151 -8.55 5.97 -6.13
CA MET A 151 -9.45 6.94 -5.50
C MET A 151 -10.92 6.64 -5.80
N LYS A 152 -11.25 6.36 -7.08
CA LYS A 152 -12.62 6.02 -7.50
C LYS A 152 -13.15 4.80 -6.75
N ILE A 153 -12.32 3.76 -6.58
CA ILE A 153 -12.72 2.56 -5.84
C ILE A 153 -12.96 2.92 -4.36
N PHE A 154 -12.01 3.60 -3.70
CA PHE A 154 -12.18 3.96 -2.28
C PHE A 154 -13.35 4.91 -2.02
N GLN A 155 -13.73 5.77 -2.97
CA GLN A 155 -14.90 6.66 -2.85
C GLN A 155 -16.23 5.89 -2.79
N ARG A 156 -16.30 4.69 -3.39
CA ARG A 156 -17.50 3.84 -3.39
C ARG A 156 -17.65 3.02 -2.12
N VAL A 157 -16.57 2.84 -1.37
CA VAL A 157 -16.57 2.08 -0.10
C VAL A 157 -16.90 3.04 1.04
N THR A 158 -17.83 2.68 1.92
CA THR A 158 -18.44 3.58 2.91
C THR A 158 -17.81 3.56 4.30
N SER A 159 -16.74 2.77 4.53
CA SER A 159 -16.12 2.66 5.86
C SER A 159 -15.30 3.89 6.26
N ALA A 160 -15.14 4.13 7.56
CA ALA A 160 -14.30 5.23 8.06
C ALA A 160 -12.82 5.05 7.65
N ARG A 161 -12.35 3.79 7.50
CA ARG A 161 -11.01 3.46 7.02
C ARG A 161 -10.82 3.92 5.58
N ASP A 162 -11.84 3.77 4.76
CA ASP A 162 -11.77 4.10 3.33
C ASP A 162 -11.71 5.59 3.11
N LYS A 163 -12.35 6.40 3.98
CA LYS A 163 -12.19 7.87 3.95
C LYS A 163 -10.73 8.29 4.10
N ARG A 164 -9.95 7.62 4.97
CA ARG A 164 -8.50 7.83 5.07
C ARG A 164 -7.79 7.51 3.76
N GLN A 165 -8.19 6.43 3.10
CA GLN A 165 -7.60 6.03 1.82
C GLN A 165 -7.93 7.03 0.70
N VAL A 166 -9.13 7.60 0.68
CA VAL A 166 -9.48 8.69 -0.25
C VAL A 166 -8.58 9.90 -0.02
N GLY A 167 -8.37 10.32 1.23
CA GLY A 167 -7.42 11.39 1.56
C GLY A 167 -6.00 11.08 1.12
N ALA A 168 -5.54 9.85 1.34
CA ALA A 168 -4.22 9.40 0.91
C ALA A 168 -4.09 9.35 -0.63
N SER A 169 -5.14 8.97 -1.36
CA SER A 169 -5.15 9.01 -2.82
C SER A 169 -5.10 10.45 -3.35
N HIS A 170 -5.82 11.38 -2.72
CA HIS A 170 -5.69 12.80 -3.04
C HIS A 170 -4.27 13.31 -2.79
N ASN A 171 -3.64 12.94 -1.68
CA ASN A 171 -2.25 13.36 -1.42
C ASN A 171 -1.27 12.82 -2.48
N ARG A 172 -1.43 11.55 -2.91
CA ARG A 172 -0.62 10.97 -3.99
C ARG A 172 -0.83 11.67 -5.33
N LEU A 173 -2.08 12.00 -5.67
CA LEU A 173 -2.40 12.80 -6.87
C LEU A 173 -1.75 14.18 -6.79
N GLY A 174 -1.82 14.86 -5.64
CA GLY A 174 -1.15 16.13 -5.41
C GLY A 174 0.36 16.03 -5.67
N ASN A 175 1.01 14.99 -5.14
CA ASN A 175 2.43 14.76 -5.37
C ASN A 175 2.76 14.47 -6.84
N ALA A 176 1.90 13.73 -7.56
CA ALA A 176 2.11 13.43 -8.97
C ALA A 176 1.97 14.69 -9.85
N HIS A 177 0.95 15.51 -9.60
CA HIS A 177 0.78 16.81 -10.27
C HIS A 177 1.93 17.78 -9.93
N ALA A 178 2.38 17.82 -8.68
CA ALA A 178 3.52 18.64 -8.30
C ALA A 178 4.82 18.24 -9.03
N ALA A 179 5.02 16.92 -9.24
CA ALA A 179 6.16 16.39 -9.99
C ALA A 179 6.11 16.70 -11.50
N LYS A 180 4.90 16.99 -12.02
CA LYS A 180 4.67 17.49 -13.38
C LYS A 180 4.72 19.03 -13.49
N ASP A 181 5.06 19.74 -12.41
CA ASP A 181 4.96 21.21 -12.31
C ASP A 181 3.52 21.75 -12.47
N GLU A 182 2.50 20.94 -12.34
CA GLU A 182 1.08 21.31 -12.38
C GLU A 182 0.61 21.79 -10.98
N HIS A 183 1.21 22.91 -10.52
CA HIS A 183 1.11 23.35 -9.12
C HIS A 183 -0.30 23.70 -8.66
N GLY A 184 -1.18 24.19 -9.57
CA GLY A 184 -2.58 24.47 -9.28
C GLY A 184 -3.36 23.18 -8.95
N GLU A 185 -3.20 22.13 -9.73
CA GLU A 185 -3.81 20.82 -9.46
C GLU A 185 -3.23 20.17 -8.20
N ALA A 186 -1.91 20.25 -8.01
CA ALA A 186 -1.27 19.78 -6.81
C ALA A 186 -1.87 20.40 -5.55
N LYS A 187 -2.01 21.74 -5.52
CA LYS A 187 -2.66 22.48 -4.44
C LYS A 187 -4.07 21.97 -4.21
N ARG A 188 -4.90 21.91 -5.26
CA ARG A 188 -6.29 21.46 -5.17
C ARG A 188 -6.44 20.06 -4.54
N HIS A 189 -5.54 19.14 -4.93
CA HIS A 189 -5.54 17.79 -4.39
C HIS A 189 -5.05 17.75 -2.94
N HIS A 190 -4.02 18.49 -2.57
CA HIS A 190 -3.53 18.57 -1.19
C HIS A 190 -4.54 19.25 -0.26
N GLU A 191 -5.31 20.25 -0.72
CA GLU A 191 -6.42 20.86 0.04
C GLU A 191 -7.48 19.81 0.39
N LYS A 192 -7.91 19.01 -0.59
CA LYS A 192 -8.88 17.93 -0.35
C LYS A 192 -8.34 16.86 0.60
N ALA A 193 -7.07 16.49 0.46
CA ALA A 193 -6.45 15.56 1.39
C ALA A 193 -6.44 16.08 2.82
N LEU A 194 -6.06 17.33 3.02
CA LEU A 194 -6.04 17.99 4.33
C LEU A 194 -7.46 18.06 4.95
N GLU A 195 -8.46 18.44 4.16
CA GLU A 195 -9.87 18.48 4.62
C GLU A 195 -10.33 17.11 5.15
N ILE A 196 -10.06 16.05 4.37
CA ILE A 196 -10.43 14.69 4.75
C ILE A 196 -9.68 14.25 6.01
N PHE A 197 -8.38 14.50 6.07
CA PHE A 197 -7.56 14.09 7.21
C PHE A 197 -7.92 14.84 8.49
N LEU A 198 -8.30 16.11 8.42
CA LEU A 198 -8.79 16.87 9.58
C LEU A 198 -10.05 16.23 10.18
N LYS A 199 -10.99 15.77 9.34
CA LYS A 199 -12.20 15.07 9.77
C LYS A 199 -11.94 13.72 10.41
N VAL A 200 -10.87 13.02 9.95
CA VAL A 200 -10.56 11.64 10.38
C VAL A 200 -9.65 11.60 11.60
N PHE A 201 -8.65 12.47 11.66
CA PHE A 201 -7.58 12.42 12.67
C PHE A 201 -7.64 13.56 13.69
N GLY A 202 -8.34 14.65 13.36
CA GLY A 202 -8.30 15.87 14.15
C GLY A 202 -7.01 16.70 13.95
N PRO A 203 -6.96 17.95 14.46
CA PRO A 203 -5.96 18.94 14.04
C PRO A 203 -4.53 18.69 14.55
N LYS A 204 -4.34 17.86 15.57
CA LYS A 204 -3.05 17.66 16.24
C LYS A 204 -2.35 16.34 15.85
N HIS A 205 -2.80 15.69 14.79
CA HIS A 205 -2.24 14.39 14.39
C HIS A 205 -1.06 14.59 13.40
N PRO A 206 0.01 13.76 13.45
CA PRO A 206 1.17 13.86 12.54
C PRO A 206 0.80 13.88 11.05
N ASN A 207 -0.24 13.13 10.66
CA ASN A 207 -0.72 13.15 9.27
C ASN A 207 -1.25 14.52 8.83
N ILE A 208 -1.73 15.35 9.77
CA ILE A 208 -2.13 16.72 9.47
C ILE A 208 -0.89 17.59 9.23
N ALA A 209 0.17 17.40 10.01
CA ALA A 209 1.43 18.08 9.76
C ALA A 209 1.99 17.75 8.37
N ARG A 210 1.98 16.46 7.98
CA ARG A 210 2.39 16.03 6.64
C ARG A 210 1.52 16.66 5.54
N ALA A 211 0.20 16.64 5.70
CA ALA A 211 -0.72 17.26 4.74
C ALA A 211 -0.53 18.78 4.61
N LYS A 212 -0.35 19.49 5.74
CA LYS A 212 -0.05 20.93 5.73
C LYS A 212 1.30 21.25 5.10
N ARG A 213 2.32 20.43 5.35
CA ARG A 213 3.63 20.55 4.71
C ARG A 213 3.49 20.43 3.19
N ASP A 214 2.84 19.39 2.70
CA ASP A 214 2.69 19.10 1.28
C ASP A 214 1.89 20.20 0.57
N LEU A 215 0.79 20.66 1.20
CA LEU A 215 0.00 21.80 0.73
C LEU A 215 0.83 23.09 0.73
N GLY A 216 1.58 23.35 1.80
CA GLY A 216 2.43 24.54 1.92
C GLY A 216 3.46 24.63 0.80
N TYR A 217 4.12 23.52 0.47
CA TYR A 217 5.05 23.49 -0.68
C TYR A 217 4.32 23.70 -2.02
N ALA A 218 3.16 23.06 -2.21
CA ALA A 218 2.37 23.26 -3.43
C ALA A 218 1.93 24.73 -3.60
N MET A 219 1.51 25.41 -2.52
CA MET A 219 1.15 26.83 -2.54
C MET A 219 2.34 27.71 -2.87
N ILE A 220 3.53 27.48 -2.30
CA ILE A 220 4.74 28.24 -2.61
C ILE A 220 5.09 28.11 -4.10
N ARG A 221 5.02 26.90 -4.64
CA ARG A 221 5.24 26.65 -6.08
C ARG A 221 4.15 27.31 -6.95
N ASN A 222 2.93 27.41 -6.43
CA ASN A 222 1.79 28.10 -7.07
C ASN A 222 1.83 29.63 -6.85
N LYS A 223 2.98 30.21 -6.46
CA LYS A 223 3.22 31.64 -6.23
C LYS A 223 2.47 32.22 -5.00
N GLU A 224 1.95 31.41 -4.11
CA GLU A 224 1.26 31.77 -2.87
C GLU A 224 2.20 31.64 -1.66
N LYS A 225 3.40 32.29 -1.73
CA LYS A 225 4.52 32.07 -0.79
C LYS A 225 4.12 32.33 0.65
N THR A 226 3.45 33.43 0.95
CA THR A 226 3.09 33.82 2.32
C THR A 226 2.20 32.79 2.99
N GLN A 227 1.13 32.37 2.31
CA GLN A 227 0.17 31.38 2.82
C GLN A 227 0.85 30.01 2.97
N GLY A 228 1.68 29.61 1.98
CA GLY A 228 2.44 28.37 2.06
C GLY A 228 3.38 28.32 3.26
N LEU A 229 4.09 29.44 3.56
CA LEU A 229 4.97 29.53 4.73
C LEU A 229 4.19 29.40 6.04
N VAL A 230 2.99 29.97 6.15
CA VAL A 230 2.12 29.80 7.34
C VAL A 230 1.84 28.32 7.56
N LEU A 231 1.41 27.59 6.51
CA LEU A 231 1.13 26.14 6.63
C LEU A 231 2.36 25.32 7.02
N LEU A 232 3.55 25.69 6.48
CA LEU A 232 4.79 25.01 6.87
C LEU A 232 5.14 25.26 8.34
N MET A 233 4.89 26.45 8.87
CA MET A 233 5.09 26.78 10.28
C MET A 233 4.14 26.01 11.17
N GLU A 234 2.85 25.94 10.82
CA GLU A 234 1.86 25.13 11.52
C GLU A 234 2.20 23.64 11.51
N ALA A 235 2.65 23.13 10.36
CA ALA A 235 3.12 21.74 10.25
C ALA A 235 4.30 21.45 11.18
N LYS A 236 5.29 22.35 11.22
CA LYS A 236 6.45 22.27 12.11
C LYS A 236 6.00 22.20 13.59
N ASP A 237 5.07 23.07 13.99
CA ASP A 237 4.62 23.13 15.38
C ASP A 237 3.88 21.82 15.79
N ILE A 238 3.09 21.24 14.88
CA ILE A 238 2.45 19.94 15.10
C ILE A 238 3.53 18.83 15.20
N PHE A 239 4.52 18.78 14.32
CA PHE A 239 5.59 17.78 14.38
C PHE A 239 6.39 17.88 15.67
N ILE A 240 6.75 19.09 16.12
CA ILE A 240 7.45 19.29 17.40
C ILE A 240 6.60 18.75 18.56
N ALA A 241 5.30 19.01 18.56
CA ALA A 241 4.40 18.60 19.62
C ALA A 241 4.12 17.08 19.65
N THR A 242 4.17 16.40 18.51
CA THR A 242 3.79 14.99 18.38
C THR A 242 4.98 14.02 18.28
N GLU A 243 6.03 14.42 17.59
CA GLU A 243 7.19 13.57 17.26
C GLU A 243 8.50 14.09 17.88
N GLY A 244 8.49 15.32 18.39
CA GLY A 244 9.64 15.98 18.97
C GLY A 244 10.51 16.76 18.00
N ALA A 245 11.24 17.76 18.51
CA ALA A 245 12.08 18.63 17.69
C ALA A 245 13.29 17.93 17.05
N GLN A 246 13.68 16.75 17.58
CA GLN A 246 14.82 15.95 17.08
C GLN A 246 14.41 14.95 15.97
N TYR A 247 13.12 14.84 15.67
CA TYR A 247 12.66 13.92 14.62
C TYR A 247 13.11 14.42 13.24
N VAL A 248 13.54 13.51 12.36
CA VAL A 248 14.19 13.85 11.08
C VAL A 248 13.28 14.74 10.21
N GLU A 249 12.00 14.40 10.05
CA GLU A 249 11.06 15.22 9.27
C GLU A 249 10.91 16.63 9.85
N THR A 250 10.95 16.76 11.19
CA THR A 250 10.88 18.06 11.87
C THR A 250 12.11 18.90 11.58
N LEU A 251 13.31 18.31 11.67
CA LEU A 251 14.57 18.99 11.38
C LEU A 251 14.66 19.44 9.92
N GLU A 252 14.30 18.56 8.99
CA GLU A 252 14.27 18.87 7.55
C GLU A 252 13.31 20.03 7.25
N LEU A 253 12.12 20.01 7.83
CA LEU A 253 11.13 21.07 7.65
C LEU A 253 11.63 22.40 8.21
N ILE A 254 12.26 22.42 9.39
CA ILE A 254 12.85 23.63 9.98
C ILE A 254 13.93 24.23 9.05
N GLN A 255 14.82 23.39 8.50
CA GLN A 255 15.86 23.83 7.57
C GLN A 255 15.26 24.41 6.29
N ASN A 256 14.24 23.73 5.73
CA ASN A 256 13.58 24.20 4.51
C ASN A 256 12.83 25.53 4.70
N ILE A 257 12.15 25.73 5.83
CA ILE A 257 11.51 27.02 6.15
C ILE A 257 12.56 28.14 6.22
N LYS A 258 13.75 27.89 6.81
CA LYS A 258 14.84 28.90 6.87
C LYS A 258 15.35 29.30 5.48
N LYS A 259 15.42 28.35 4.54
CA LYS A 259 15.85 28.63 3.15
C LYS A 259 14.80 29.39 2.33
N LEU A 260 13.55 29.25 2.68
CA LEU A 260 12.42 29.87 1.97
C LEU A 260 12.09 31.30 2.46
N ARG A 261 12.54 31.67 3.65
CA ARG A 261 12.44 33.06 4.20
C ARG A 261 13.42 33.99 3.57
#